data_2eac95aa34013d79743b7cef8413dd56
#
_entry.id   2eac95aa34013d79743b7cef8413dd56
#
_cell.length_a   1.000
_cell.length_b   1.000
_cell.length_c   1.000
_cell.angle_alpha   90.00
_cell.angle_beta   90.00
_cell.angle_gamma   90.00
#
_symmetry.space_group_name_H-M   'P 1'
#
loop_
_entity.id
_entity.type
_entity.pdbx_description
1 polymer ?
#
loop_
_entity_poly.entity_id
_entity_poly.type
_entity_poly.pdbx_seq_one_letter_code
_entity_poly.pdbx_strand_id
1 'polypeptide(L)'
;YLSGVIMYDSSIKNTTDDGTPFPDVLTAKGIMPGIKVDLGTRELEGFRGEVVTQGLDNLAERFAEYYNLGARFAKWRMVVNIDEDETPTDEAMRINSVMLARYAHIAQAAGIVPIVEPEVIHAGDHSLQKAEMVTTRALQILFNTLIEYK
;
A
#
# COMPACT_ATOMS: atom_id res chain seq x y z
N TYR A 1 -12.66 19.61 4.08
CA TYR A 1 -11.36 19.78 3.40
C TYR A 1 -10.65 18.44 3.12
N LEU A 2 -11.41 17.34 2.94
CA LEU A 2 -10.85 16.04 2.54
C LEU A 2 -11.04 15.85 1.03
N SER A 3 -9.95 15.53 0.31
CA SER A 3 -10.00 15.25 -1.13
C SER A 3 -10.29 13.79 -1.43
N GLY A 4 -9.93 12.88 -0.52
CA GLY A 4 -10.16 11.45 -0.67
C GLY A 4 -10.18 10.71 0.67
N VAL A 5 -10.77 9.52 0.68
CA VAL A 5 -10.83 8.63 1.85
C VAL A 5 -10.48 7.22 1.41
N ILE A 6 -9.53 6.59 2.12
CA ILE A 6 -9.16 5.19 1.91
C ILE A 6 -10.07 4.31 2.76
N MET A 7 -10.82 3.43 2.11
CA MET A 7 -11.69 2.45 2.75
C MET A 7 -11.05 1.06 2.79
N TYR A 8 -11.59 0.19 3.64
CA TYR A 8 -11.34 -1.24 3.60
C TYR A 8 -12.36 -1.95 2.70
N ASP A 9 -12.08 -3.20 2.32
CA ASP A 9 -12.99 -4.03 1.52
C ASP A 9 -14.41 -4.10 2.11
N SER A 10 -14.51 -4.30 3.43
CA SER A 10 -15.80 -4.30 4.13
C SER A 10 -16.51 -2.95 4.06
N SER A 11 -15.75 -1.85 4.16
CA SER A 11 -16.35 -0.51 4.19
C SER A 11 -16.84 -0.05 2.81
N ILE A 12 -16.09 -0.35 1.74
CA ILE A 12 -16.48 0.05 0.39
C ILE A 12 -17.75 -0.65 -0.11
N LYS A 13 -18.05 -1.82 0.47
CA LYS A 13 -19.23 -2.64 0.16
C LYS A 13 -20.43 -2.34 1.05
N ASN A 14 -20.26 -1.50 2.06
CA ASN A 14 -21.31 -1.14 3.00
C ASN A 14 -22.16 0.04 2.52
N THR A 15 -23.34 0.16 3.15
CA THR A 15 -24.31 1.23 2.94
C THR A 15 -24.61 1.96 4.25
N THR A 16 -25.15 3.15 4.15
CA THR A 16 -25.81 3.87 5.24
C THR A 16 -27.14 3.20 5.62
N ASP A 17 -27.76 3.64 6.69
CA ASP A 17 -29.05 3.09 7.17
C ASP A 17 -30.19 3.23 6.14
N ASP A 18 -30.12 4.22 5.26
CA ASP A 18 -31.07 4.42 4.17
C ASP A 18 -30.73 3.64 2.88
N GLY A 19 -29.68 2.81 2.93
CA GLY A 19 -29.26 1.95 1.83
C GLY A 19 -28.31 2.61 0.81
N THR A 20 -27.89 3.85 1.03
CA THR A 20 -26.94 4.54 0.12
C THR A 20 -25.53 3.95 0.28
N PRO A 21 -24.85 3.50 -0.82
CA PRO A 21 -23.47 3.02 -0.75
C PRO A 21 -22.50 4.08 -0.20
N PHE A 22 -21.57 3.68 0.66
CA PHE A 22 -20.58 4.63 1.21
C PHE A 22 -19.76 5.37 0.15
N PRO A 23 -19.33 4.76 -0.97
CA PRO A 23 -18.66 5.49 -2.04
C PRO A 23 -19.53 6.62 -2.63
N ASP A 24 -20.84 6.40 -2.77
CA ASP A 24 -21.76 7.40 -3.31
C ASP A 24 -21.92 8.59 -2.35
N VAL A 25 -21.99 8.33 -1.04
CA VAL A 25 -22.00 9.38 0.01
C VAL A 25 -20.75 10.25 -0.06
N LEU A 26 -19.58 9.64 -0.27
CA LEU A 26 -18.32 10.38 -0.42
C LEU A 26 -18.32 11.22 -1.70
N THR A 27 -18.67 10.60 -2.81
CA THR A 27 -18.70 11.24 -4.14
C THR A 27 -19.67 12.44 -4.16
N ALA A 28 -20.85 12.32 -3.54
CA ALA A 28 -21.80 13.41 -3.41
C ALA A 28 -21.26 14.62 -2.63
N LYS A 29 -20.25 14.40 -1.79
CA LYS A 29 -19.53 15.46 -1.04
C LYS A 29 -18.26 15.95 -1.74
N GLY A 30 -17.98 15.50 -2.96
CA GLY A 30 -16.75 15.81 -3.68
C GLY A 30 -15.50 15.14 -3.10
N ILE A 31 -15.67 14.04 -2.34
CA ILE A 31 -14.59 13.27 -1.74
C ILE A 31 -14.37 12.02 -2.57
N MET A 32 -13.15 11.80 -3.05
CA MET A 32 -12.80 10.64 -3.87
C MET A 32 -12.71 9.36 -3.03
N PRO A 33 -13.45 8.29 -3.38
CA PRO A 33 -13.28 7.00 -2.72
C PRO A 33 -11.96 6.33 -3.11
N GLY A 34 -11.27 5.76 -2.13
CA GLY A 34 -10.07 4.96 -2.29
C GLY A 34 -10.16 3.65 -1.52
N ILE A 35 -9.25 2.72 -1.79
CA ILE A 35 -9.27 1.38 -1.24
C ILE A 35 -7.90 0.90 -0.77
N LYS A 36 -7.80 0.34 0.42
CA LYS A 36 -6.65 -0.42 0.88
C LYS A 36 -6.76 -1.86 0.36
N VAL A 37 -5.80 -2.29 -0.45
CA VAL A 37 -5.88 -3.58 -1.17
C VAL A 37 -4.89 -4.63 -0.68
N ASP A 38 -3.86 -4.26 0.07
CA ASP A 38 -2.99 -5.25 0.69
C ASP A 38 -3.74 -6.08 1.75
N LEU A 39 -3.35 -7.32 1.90
CA LEU A 39 -3.96 -8.29 2.83
C LEU A 39 -3.10 -8.49 4.10
N GLY A 40 -2.29 -7.51 4.45
CA GLY A 40 -1.39 -7.56 5.59
C GLY A 40 -0.05 -8.17 5.28
N THR A 41 0.74 -8.41 6.31
CA THR A 41 2.12 -8.88 6.20
C THR A 41 2.25 -10.31 6.71
N ARG A 42 3.28 -11.01 6.19
CA ARG A 42 3.78 -12.27 6.72
C ARG A 42 5.28 -12.17 6.93
N GLU A 43 5.80 -13.00 7.82
CA GLU A 43 7.23 -13.16 8.00
C GLU A 43 7.89 -13.51 6.67
N LEU A 44 9.01 -12.88 6.37
CA LEU A 44 9.80 -13.15 5.19
C LEU A 44 10.84 -14.23 5.56
N GLU A 45 10.61 -15.44 5.08
CA GLU A 45 11.47 -16.59 5.41
C GLU A 45 12.93 -16.31 5.04
N GLY A 46 13.84 -16.59 5.98
CA GLY A 46 15.26 -16.33 5.83
C GLY A 46 15.71 -14.91 6.20
N PHE A 47 14.78 -14.02 6.55
CA PHE A 47 15.03 -12.62 6.92
C PHE A 47 14.43 -12.33 8.30
N ARG A 48 15.20 -12.59 9.35
CA ARG A 48 14.71 -12.47 10.72
C ARG A 48 14.17 -11.08 11.03
N GLY A 49 12.92 -11.02 11.52
CA GLY A 49 12.26 -9.77 11.91
C GLY A 49 11.73 -8.93 10.74
N GLU A 50 11.92 -9.39 9.50
CA GLU A 50 11.42 -8.71 8.31
C GLU A 50 10.16 -9.39 7.77
N VAL A 51 9.34 -8.62 7.07
CA VAL A 51 8.04 -9.09 6.59
C VAL A 51 7.86 -8.79 5.10
N VAL A 52 7.01 -9.57 4.45
CA VAL A 52 6.53 -9.31 3.08
C VAL A 52 5.03 -9.04 3.11
N THR A 53 4.60 -8.03 2.36
CA THR A 53 3.18 -7.70 2.23
C THR A 53 2.52 -8.58 1.17
N GLN A 54 1.33 -9.08 1.49
CA GLN A 54 0.56 -9.99 0.64
C GLN A 54 -0.65 -9.30 0.01
N GLY A 55 -1.25 -9.95 -1.01
CA GLY A 55 -2.50 -9.49 -1.62
C GLY A 55 -2.44 -9.29 -3.14
N LEU A 56 -1.40 -9.79 -3.83
CA LEU A 56 -1.33 -9.72 -5.30
C LEU A 56 -2.26 -10.75 -5.98
N ASP A 57 -2.62 -11.82 -5.28
CA ASP A 57 -3.50 -12.84 -5.84
C ASP A 57 -4.87 -12.27 -6.18
N ASN A 58 -5.34 -12.51 -7.39
CA ASN A 58 -6.61 -12.02 -7.94
C ASN A 58 -6.78 -10.49 -7.81
N LEU A 59 -5.66 -9.72 -7.79
CA LEU A 59 -5.73 -8.28 -7.56
C LEU A 59 -6.36 -7.54 -8.74
N ALA A 60 -6.18 -8.01 -9.97
CA ALA A 60 -6.80 -7.41 -11.15
C ALA A 60 -8.32 -7.51 -11.10
N GLU A 61 -8.86 -8.67 -10.73
CA GLU A 61 -10.29 -8.91 -10.56
C GLU A 61 -10.86 -8.08 -9.41
N ARG A 62 -10.14 -8.00 -8.30
CA ARG A 62 -10.51 -7.15 -7.16
C ARG A 62 -10.53 -5.67 -7.54
N PHE A 63 -9.58 -5.20 -8.34
CA PHE A 63 -9.59 -3.83 -8.83
C PHE A 63 -10.74 -3.53 -9.76
N ALA A 64 -11.13 -4.47 -10.63
CA ALA A 64 -12.32 -4.29 -11.45
C ALA A 64 -13.59 -4.12 -10.59
N GLU A 65 -13.74 -4.94 -9.52
CA GLU A 65 -14.83 -4.79 -8.56
C GLU A 65 -14.78 -3.42 -7.86
N TYR A 66 -13.63 -3.03 -7.29
CA TYR A 66 -13.50 -1.76 -6.57
C TYR A 66 -13.70 -0.53 -7.45
N TYR A 67 -13.25 -0.59 -8.71
CA TYR A 67 -13.50 0.48 -9.67
C TYR A 67 -15.00 0.67 -9.92
N ASN A 68 -15.72 -0.44 -10.10
CA ASN A 68 -17.18 -0.41 -10.28
C ASN A 68 -17.92 0.08 -9.03
N LEU A 69 -17.38 -0.17 -7.83
CA LEU A 69 -17.88 0.38 -6.57
C LEU A 69 -17.52 1.86 -6.34
N GLY A 70 -16.78 2.49 -7.25
CA GLY A 70 -16.46 3.91 -7.19
C GLY A 70 -15.04 4.25 -6.74
N ALA A 71 -14.17 3.30 -6.40
CA ALA A 71 -12.77 3.58 -6.07
C ALA A 71 -12.02 4.16 -7.26
N ARG A 72 -11.17 5.17 -7.01
CA ARG A 72 -10.34 5.82 -8.03
C ARG A 72 -8.87 5.86 -7.67
N PHE A 73 -8.53 5.56 -6.42
CA PHE A 73 -7.16 5.36 -5.97
C PHE A 73 -7.09 4.19 -4.99
N ALA A 74 -5.91 3.63 -4.85
CA ALA A 74 -5.68 2.50 -3.95
C ALA A 74 -4.40 2.70 -3.15
N LYS A 75 -4.29 2.00 -2.02
CA LYS A 75 -3.12 2.02 -1.17
C LYS A 75 -2.62 0.61 -0.90
N TRP A 76 -1.29 0.43 -0.98
CA TRP A 76 -0.57 -0.76 -0.57
C TRP A 76 0.63 -0.36 0.28
N ARG A 77 0.76 -0.99 1.45
CA ARG A 77 1.81 -0.71 2.41
C ARG A 77 2.93 -1.76 2.37
N MET A 78 4.15 -1.31 2.24
CA MET A 78 5.36 -2.04 2.56
C MET A 78 5.77 -1.67 3.99
N VAL A 79 6.05 -2.64 4.84
CA VAL A 79 6.51 -2.40 6.24
C VAL A 79 8.01 -2.60 6.33
N VAL A 80 8.69 -1.59 6.90
CA VAL A 80 10.15 -1.59 7.11
C VAL A 80 10.42 -1.43 8.60
N ASN A 81 10.88 -2.50 9.23
CA ASN A 81 11.29 -2.48 10.64
C ASN A 81 12.78 -2.07 10.75
N ILE A 82 13.10 -1.29 11.75
CA ILE A 82 14.48 -0.95 12.09
C ILE A 82 14.80 -1.62 13.44
N ASP A 83 15.81 -2.48 13.46
CA ASP A 83 16.47 -2.91 14.70
C ASP A 83 17.92 -2.39 14.76
N GLU A 84 18.62 -2.67 15.85
CA GLU A 84 19.91 -2.05 16.11
C GLU A 84 20.99 -2.48 15.12
N ASP A 85 21.00 -3.74 14.63
CA ASP A 85 22.16 -4.32 13.95
C ASP A 85 21.91 -4.90 12.55
N GLU A 86 20.74 -5.43 12.24
CA GLU A 86 20.55 -6.27 11.05
C GLU A 86 19.42 -5.81 10.10
N THR A 87 18.44 -5.05 10.57
CA THR A 87 17.30 -4.67 9.73
C THR A 87 17.17 -3.14 9.53
N PRO A 88 16.64 -2.71 8.42
CA PRO A 88 16.17 -3.51 7.29
C PRO A 88 17.32 -3.93 6.37
N THR A 89 17.18 -5.11 5.74
CA THR A 89 18.09 -5.52 4.67
C THR A 89 17.66 -4.91 3.32
N ASP A 90 18.64 -4.67 2.45
CA ASP A 90 18.36 -4.21 1.07
C ASP A 90 17.54 -5.24 0.29
N GLU A 91 17.75 -6.53 0.55
CA GLU A 91 17.04 -7.63 -0.09
C GLU A 91 15.55 -7.63 0.26
N ALA A 92 15.19 -7.50 1.53
CA ALA A 92 13.80 -7.45 1.97
C ALA A 92 13.10 -6.21 1.44
N MET A 93 13.78 -5.06 1.45
CA MET A 93 13.27 -3.83 0.83
C MET A 93 13.05 -3.99 -0.68
N ARG A 94 13.96 -4.69 -1.39
CA ARG A 94 13.82 -4.96 -2.83
C ARG A 94 12.67 -5.91 -3.12
N ILE A 95 12.52 -6.99 -2.35
CA ILE A 95 11.39 -7.94 -2.50
C ILE A 95 10.06 -7.20 -2.37
N ASN A 96 9.89 -6.39 -1.32
CA ASN A 96 8.68 -5.61 -1.11
C ASN A 96 8.48 -4.52 -2.18
N SER A 97 9.56 -3.90 -2.68
CA SER A 97 9.48 -2.93 -3.76
C SER A 97 8.99 -3.54 -5.07
N VAL A 98 9.36 -4.80 -5.37
CA VAL A 98 8.80 -5.55 -6.51
C VAL A 98 7.30 -5.79 -6.32
N MET A 99 6.85 -6.11 -5.10
CA MET A 99 5.41 -6.26 -4.82
C MET A 99 4.65 -4.94 -5.03
N LEU A 100 5.22 -3.81 -4.57
CA LEU A 100 4.67 -2.47 -4.78
C LEU A 100 4.63 -2.10 -6.27
N ALA A 101 5.67 -2.40 -7.04
CA ALA A 101 5.70 -2.12 -8.48
C ALA A 101 4.66 -2.94 -9.25
N ARG A 102 4.52 -4.23 -8.94
CA ARG A 102 3.48 -5.10 -9.52
C ARG A 102 2.08 -4.60 -9.18
N TYR A 103 1.83 -4.27 -7.92
CA TYR A 103 0.57 -3.69 -7.47
C TYR A 103 0.26 -2.40 -8.24
N ALA A 104 1.23 -1.48 -8.35
CA ALA A 104 1.05 -0.20 -9.02
C ALA A 104 0.67 -0.38 -10.50
N HIS A 105 1.35 -1.30 -11.20
CA HIS A 105 1.05 -1.62 -12.59
C HIS A 105 -0.36 -2.18 -12.78
N ILE A 106 -0.79 -3.12 -11.92
CA ILE A 106 -2.15 -3.68 -11.95
C ILE A 106 -3.20 -2.60 -11.67
N ALA A 107 -2.96 -1.71 -10.69
CA ALA A 107 -3.85 -0.60 -10.38
C ALA A 107 -4.02 0.36 -11.56
N GLN A 108 -2.92 0.76 -12.19
CA GLN A 108 -2.95 1.64 -13.36
C GLN A 108 -3.67 1.01 -14.55
N ALA A 109 -3.47 -0.29 -14.80
CA ALA A 109 -4.20 -1.03 -15.83
C ALA A 109 -5.71 -1.06 -15.57
N ALA A 110 -6.15 -1.00 -14.31
CA ALA A 110 -7.55 -0.91 -13.91
C ALA A 110 -8.09 0.53 -13.86
N GLY A 111 -7.30 1.55 -14.24
CA GLY A 111 -7.70 2.97 -14.15
C GLY A 111 -7.72 3.54 -12.72
N ILE A 112 -6.99 2.93 -11.81
CA ILE A 112 -6.88 3.31 -10.39
C ILE A 112 -5.50 3.90 -10.12
N VAL A 113 -5.43 5.05 -9.44
CA VAL A 113 -4.17 5.68 -9.06
C VAL A 113 -3.55 4.94 -7.86
N PRO A 114 -2.32 4.38 -7.98
CA PRO A 114 -1.68 3.67 -6.88
C PRO A 114 -0.97 4.61 -5.91
N ILE A 115 -1.21 4.44 -4.60
CA ILE A 115 -0.35 4.95 -3.54
C ILE A 115 0.59 3.81 -3.14
N VAL A 116 1.88 3.97 -3.42
CA VAL A 116 2.95 3.08 -2.98
C VAL A 116 3.51 3.59 -1.66
N GLU A 117 3.32 2.86 -0.56
CA GLU A 117 3.63 3.33 0.79
C GLU A 117 4.75 2.50 1.42
N PRO A 118 6.02 2.92 1.30
CA PRO A 118 7.09 2.35 2.12
C PRO A 118 7.03 2.96 3.52
N GLU A 119 6.44 2.23 4.46
CA GLU A 119 6.33 2.68 5.84
C GLU A 119 7.51 2.19 6.67
N VAL A 120 8.38 3.10 7.04
CA VAL A 120 9.40 2.87 8.06
C VAL A 120 8.73 3.03 9.43
N ILE A 121 8.76 1.95 10.23
CA ILE A 121 8.13 1.94 11.55
C ILE A 121 8.85 2.93 12.46
N HIS A 122 8.09 3.89 13.00
CA HIS A 122 8.64 4.96 13.84
C HIS A 122 8.88 4.55 15.29
N ALA A 123 8.26 3.45 15.74
CA ALA A 123 8.46 2.91 17.08
C ALA A 123 9.74 2.10 17.15
N GLY A 124 10.49 2.24 18.26
CA GLY A 124 11.76 1.57 18.49
C GLY A 124 12.79 2.50 19.10
N ASP A 125 14.00 1.98 19.33
CA ASP A 125 15.09 2.72 19.99
C ASP A 125 16.07 3.36 18.98
N HIS A 126 15.77 3.30 17.69
CA HIS A 126 16.61 3.86 16.64
C HIS A 126 16.59 5.39 16.63
N SER A 127 17.72 5.99 16.25
CA SER A 127 17.86 7.44 16.14
C SER A 127 17.11 8.03 14.93
N LEU A 128 16.84 9.33 14.98
CA LEU A 128 16.28 10.07 13.82
C LEU A 128 17.18 9.93 12.58
N GLN A 129 18.51 9.96 12.76
CA GLN A 129 19.46 9.80 11.67
C GLN A 129 19.35 8.41 11.02
N LYS A 130 19.17 7.34 11.84
CA LYS A 130 18.95 5.98 11.32
C LYS A 130 17.64 5.90 10.53
N ALA A 131 16.57 6.47 11.06
CA ALA A 131 15.28 6.53 10.37
C ALA A 131 15.36 7.28 9.02
N GLU A 132 16.07 8.40 8.97
CA GLU A 132 16.31 9.16 7.73
C GLU A 132 17.08 8.34 6.70
N MET A 133 18.18 7.69 7.12
CA MET A 133 18.98 6.84 6.23
C MET A 133 18.15 5.69 5.66
N VAL A 134 17.40 4.99 6.51
CA VAL A 134 16.55 3.87 6.09
C VAL A 134 15.44 4.32 5.16
N THR A 135 14.76 5.42 5.48
CA THR A 135 13.71 5.99 4.63
C THR A 135 14.25 6.38 3.27
N THR A 136 15.40 7.07 3.23
CA THR A 136 16.06 7.46 1.98
C THR A 136 16.40 6.22 1.15
N ARG A 137 16.95 5.18 1.79
CA ARG A 137 17.33 3.93 1.11
C ARG A 137 16.11 3.19 0.57
N ALA A 138 15.05 3.06 1.38
CA ALA A 138 13.80 2.43 0.97
C ALA A 138 13.17 3.14 -0.25
N LEU A 139 13.15 4.46 -0.24
CA LEU A 139 12.65 5.26 -1.38
C LEU A 139 13.52 5.08 -2.62
N GLN A 140 14.85 5.09 -2.49
CA GLN A 140 15.76 4.84 -3.63
C GLN A 140 15.51 3.49 -4.28
N ILE A 141 15.42 2.42 -3.47
CA ILE A 141 15.15 1.07 -3.98
C ILE A 141 13.78 1.02 -4.65
N LEU A 142 12.75 1.58 -4.01
CA LEU A 142 11.38 1.58 -4.54
C LEU A 142 11.31 2.32 -5.89
N PHE A 143 11.83 3.55 -5.97
CA PHE A 143 11.76 4.32 -7.22
C PHE A 143 12.56 3.69 -8.35
N ASN A 144 13.74 3.12 -8.07
CA ASN A 144 14.49 2.36 -9.07
C ASN A 144 13.68 1.16 -9.57
N THR A 145 13.05 0.40 -8.65
CA THR A 145 12.21 -0.74 -9.01
C THR A 145 11.00 -0.33 -9.84
N LEU A 146 10.33 0.79 -9.50
CA LEU A 146 9.20 1.32 -10.27
C LEU A 146 9.61 1.73 -11.70
N ILE A 147 10.84 2.26 -11.87
CA ILE A 147 11.37 2.63 -13.20
C ILE A 147 11.70 1.39 -14.02
N GLU A 148 12.25 0.35 -13.40
CA GLU A 148 12.62 -0.91 -14.06
C GLU A 148 11.40 -1.75 -14.44
N TYR A 149 10.30 -1.62 -13.67
CA TYR A 149 9.06 -2.39 -13.83
C TYR A 149 8.09 -1.67 -14.77
N LYS A 150 8.43 -1.66 -16.06
CA LYS A 150 7.61 -1.00 -17.10
C LYS A 150 6.67 -1.97 -17.80
#